data_b9583e946714d3d1a87a8a981df0a44f
#
_entry.id   b9583e946714d3d1a87a8a981df0a44f
#
_cell.length_a   1.000
_cell.length_b   1.000
_cell.length_c   1.000
_cell.angle_alpha   90.00
_cell.angle_beta   90.00
_cell.angle_gamma   90.00
#
_symmetry.space_group_name_H-M   'P 1'
#
loop_
_entity.id
_entity.type
_entity.pdbx_description
1 polymer ?
#
loop_
_entity_poly.entity_id
_entity_poly.type
_entity_poly.pdbx_seq_one_letter_code
_entity_poly.pdbx_strand_id
1 'polypeptide(L)'
;RQMCIRDRINCVSETLAPAMLALLQNKTFGSHKIPEGWILVAAGNPPEYNKSVREFDIVTLDRVRKLTIEPDCDIWLKYAGQQKVHQAIISYLSVKKNNFYAVENTVDGKFFVTARGWEDLSRLLQSYEKLGIGISEELVEEFLQKEETARDFAGFYQLYTKYGEDYEIPSILSGNLSRENLALKEKMAADGAFEERFAVVNLILGALREKAEEYGQADHQLEVLYEMLLHLRTQVRKNAEEEKLGISLLEEFVQEQENSLQIKVKMELISVREQKYQETAIRRLREYILTAKKEHVRSAENGFKRISKCFEKEAVCRDCLL
;
A
#
# COMPACT_ATOMS: atom_id res chain seq x y z
N ARG A 1 2.00 6.85 23.09
CA ARG A 1 3.22 6.20 23.67
C ARG A 1 4.24 6.04 22.55
N GLN A 2 5.44 6.51 22.77
CA GLN A 2 6.54 6.30 21.83
C GLN A 2 7.20 4.95 22.08
N MET A 3 7.78 4.33 21.04
CA MET A 3 8.32 3.00 21.06
C MET A 3 9.77 3.03 20.53
N CYS A 4 10.68 2.40 21.29
CA CYS A 4 12.05 2.16 20.84
C CYS A 4 12.14 0.71 20.36
N ILE A 5 12.45 0.51 19.09
CA ILE A 5 12.56 -0.82 18.48
C ILE A 5 14.02 -1.19 18.30
N ARG A 6 14.41 -2.36 18.79
CA ARG A 6 15.74 -2.96 18.59
C ARG A 6 15.60 -4.27 17.84
N ASP A 7 16.08 -4.30 16.60
CA ASP A 7 16.11 -5.50 15.78
C ASP A 7 17.34 -6.37 16.07
N ARG A 8 17.17 -7.70 15.92
CA ARG A 8 18.19 -8.73 16.09
C ARG A 8 18.96 -8.66 17.42
N ILE A 9 18.26 -8.41 18.49
CA ILE A 9 18.87 -8.25 19.81
C ILE A 9 19.65 -9.48 20.27
N ASN A 10 19.30 -10.66 19.79
CA ASN A 10 19.96 -11.93 20.13
C ASN A 10 21.10 -12.35 19.18
N CYS A 11 21.46 -11.47 18.23
CA CYS A 11 22.64 -11.63 17.37
C CYS A 11 23.83 -10.77 17.81
N VAL A 12 23.77 -10.22 19.01
CA VAL A 12 24.81 -9.34 19.55
C VAL A 12 26.02 -10.15 20.03
N SER A 13 27.23 -9.59 19.85
CA SER A 13 28.45 -10.21 20.36
C SER A 13 28.45 -10.36 21.90
N GLU A 14 29.22 -11.31 22.42
CA GLU A 14 29.36 -11.52 23.87
C GLU A 14 29.77 -10.26 24.61
N THR A 15 30.65 -9.46 24.02
CA THR A 15 31.12 -8.21 24.60
C THR A 15 30.03 -7.16 24.79
N LEU A 16 28.99 -7.18 23.94
CA LEU A 16 27.88 -6.22 23.99
C LEU A 16 26.66 -6.76 24.74
N ALA A 17 26.60 -8.06 25.02
CA ALA A 17 25.45 -8.68 25.72
C ALA A 17 25.16 -8.01 27.08
N PRO A 18 26.14 -7.66 27.95
CA PRO A 18 25.87 -6.94 29.19
C PRO A 18 25.23 -5.57 28.97
N ALA A 19 25.66 -4.83 27.92
CA ALA A 19 25.11 -3.53 27.60
C ALA A 19 23.65 -3.65 27.09
N MET A 20 23.32 -4.71 26.35
CA MET A 20 21.95 -5.01 25.94
C MET A 20 21.07 -5.38 27.13
N LEU A 21 21.59 -6.14 28.07
CA LEU A 21 20.88 -6.47 29.32
C LEU A 21 20.59 -5.19 30.12
N ALA A 22 21.57 -4.29 30.26
CA ALA A 22 21.36 -2.99 30.91
C ALA A 22 20.30 -2.14 30.21
N LEU A 23 20.26 -2.17 28.87
CA LEU A 23 19.21 -1.52 28.09
C LEU A 23 17.83 -2.07 28.41
N LEU A 24 17.67 -3.39 28.45
CA LEU A 24 16.40 -4.04 28.76
C LEU A 24 15.96 -3.78 30.19
N GLN A 25 16.87 -3.80 31.15
CA GLN A 25 16.58 -3.64 32.58
C GLN A 25 16.38 -2.20 33.00
N ASN A 26 17.34 -1.35 32.67
CA ASN A 26 17.47 0.00 33.21
C ASN A 26 17.06 1.08 32.19
N LYS A 27 16.73 0.68 30.96
CA LYS A 27 16.47 1.58 29.83
C LYS A 27 17.64 2.56 29.58
N THR A 28 18.87 2.06 29.78
CA THR A 28 20.11 2.84 29.59
C THR A 28 21.07 2.09 28.67
N PHE A 29 21.72 2.80 27.80
CA PHE A 29 22.79 2.29 26.95
C PHE A 29 23.99 3.23 27.03
N GLY A 30 25.05 2.80 27.71
CA GLY A 30 26.16 3.67 28.07
C GLY A 30 25.70 4.86 28.92
N SER A 31 25.98 6.07 28.47
CA SER A 31 25.53 7.32 29.10
C SER A 31 24.10 7.77 28.70
N HIS A 32 23.49 7.09 27.77
CA HIS A 32 22.18 7.49 27.23
C HIS A 32 21.05 6.75 27.94
N LYS A 33 20.02 7.50 28.36
CA LYS A 33 18.81 6.96 28.97
C LYS A 33 17.62 7.11 28.03
N ILE A 34 16.81 6.04 27.90
CA ILE A 34 15.55 6.12 27.16
C ILE A 34 14.57 7.00 27.96
N PRO A 35 13.89 7.95 27.33
CA PRO A 35 12.94 8.85 28.01
C PRO A 35 11.81 8.10 28.72
N GLU A 36 11.25 8.70 29.78
CA GLU A 36 10.12 8.13 30.49
C GLU A 36 8.88 8.00 29.59
N GLY A 37 8.07 6.97 29.82
CA GLY A 37 6.90 6.68 29.01
C GLY A 37 7.16 5.88 27.73
N TRP A 38 8.42 5.66 27.34
CA TRP A 38 8.77 4.83 26.19
C TRP A 38 8.68 3.34 26.51
N ILE A 39 8.18 2.58 25.53
CA ILE A 39 8.19 1.12 25.56
C ILE A 39 9.37 0.63 24.74
N LEU A 40 10.17 -0.29 25.33
CA LEU A 40 11.24 -0.96 24.62
C LEU A 40 10.70 -2.25 24.00
N VAL A 41 10.83 -2.38 22.68
CA VAL A 41 10.47 -3.58 21.93
C VAL A 41 11.72 -4.13 21.29
N ALA A 42 11.97 -5.42 21.46
CA ALA A 42 13.10 -6.10 20.85
C ALA A 42 12.59 -7.22 19.95
N ALA A 43 13.16 -7.31 18.75
CA ALA A 43 12.91 -8.40 17.83
C ALA A 43 14.17 -9.31 17.77
N GLY A 44 13.94 -10.60 17.60
CA GLY A 44 15.01 -11.58 17.45
C GLY A 44 14.50 -12.79 16.68
N ASN A 45 15.39 -13.45 15.97
CA ASN A 45 15.07 -14.69 15.27
C ASN A 45 15.36 -15.89 16.20
N PRO A 46 14.61 -16.97 16.07
CA PRO A 46 14.94 -18.21 16.80
C PRO A 46 16.22 -18.87 16.24
N PRO A 47 16.92 -19.69 17.04
CA PRO A 47 18.20 -20.30 16.65
C PRO A 47 18.15 -21.14 15.38
N GLU A 48 16.99 -21.70 15.05
CA GLU A 48 16.78 -22.54 13.88
C GLU A 48 17.04 -21.78 12.57
N TYR A 49 16.81 -20.47 12.55
CA TYR A 49 16.99 -19.63 11.36
C TYR A 49 18.40 -19.09 11.22
N ASN A 50 19.13 -18.95 12.33
CA ASN A 50 20.47 -18.35 12.28
C ASN A 50 21.36 -18.96 13.36
N LYS A 51 22.45 -19.63 12.97
CA LYS A 51 23.44 -20.22 13.87
C LYS A 51 24.16 -19.20 14.76
N SER A 52 24.17 -17.93 14.39
CA SER A 52 24.76 -16.86 15.20
C SER A 52 23.85 -16.32 16.29
N VAL A 53 22.60 -16.83 16.36
CA VAL A 53 21.63 -16.43 17.36
C VAL A 53 21.94 -17.15 18.66
N ARG A 54 21.87 -16.41 19.76
CA ARG A 54 21.97 -16.96 21.11
C ARG A 54 20.61 -16.99 21.77
N GLU A 55 20.36 -18.03 22.51
CA GLU A 55 19.23 -18.05 23.42
C GLU A 55 19.47 -17.09 24.58
N PHE A 56 18.44 -16.37 24.95
CA PHE A 56 18.49 -15.57 26.17
C PHE A 56 18.50 -16.48 27.39
N ASP A 57 19.33 -16.13 28.35
CA ASP A 57 19.31 -16.77 29.65
C ASP A 57 18.01 -16.48 30.42
N ILE A 58 17.76 -17.29 31.43
CA ILE A 58 16.56 -17.19 32.28
C ILE A 58 16.46 -15.79 32.90
N VAL A 59 17.60 -15.21 33.28
CA VAL A 59 17.68 -13.89 33.91
C VAL A 59 17.19 -12.78 32.97
N THR A 60 17.50 -12.88 31.70
CA THR A 60 17.01 -11.96 30.65
C THR A 60 15.53 -12.19 30.37
N LEU A 61 15.12 -13.45 30.21
CA LEU A 61 13.75 -13.81 29.92
C LEU A 61 12.77 -13.41 31.02
N ASP A 62 13.18 -13.46 32.28
CA ASP A 62 12.36 -13.04 33.42
C ASP A 62 12.02 -11.54 33.43
N ARG A 63 12.81 -10.72 32.73
CA ARG A 63 12.65 -9.26 32.64
C ARG A 63 11.90 -8.77 31.42
N VAL A 64 11.63 -9.66 30.48
CA VAL A 64 10.93 -9.33 29.23
C VAL A 64 9.61 -10.07 29.13
N ARG A 65 8.73 -9.60 28.26
CA ARG A 65 7.53 -10.37 27.86
C ARG A 65 7.81 -10.95 26.48
N LYS A 66 8.09 -12.25 26.45
CA LYS A 66 8.33 -12.98 25.19
C LYS A 66 7.00 -13.19 24.46
N LEU A 67 6.95 -12.74 23.21
CA LEU A 67 5.87 -13.03 22.27
C LEU A 67 6.46 -13.83 21.13
N THR A 68 5.89 -14.99 20.87
CA THR A 68 6.24 -15.80 19.69
C THR A 68 5.28 -15.45 18.58
N ILE A 69 5.83 -15.08 17.41
CA ILE A 69 5.05 -14.74 16.22
C ILE A 69 5.26 -15.85 15.22
N GLU A 70 4.18 -16.49 14.84
CA GLU A 70 4.16 -17.55 13.83
C GLU A 70 3.66 -16.99 12.50
N PRO A 71 4.17 -17.50 11.36
CA PRO A 71 3.68 -17.11 10.05
C PRO A 71 2.25 -17.63 9.84
N ASP A 72 1.32 -16.72 9.55
CA ASP A 72 -0.09 -17.01 9.27
C ASP A 72 -0.46 -16.49 7.88
N CYS A 73 -0.83 -17.40 6.98
CA CYS A 73 -1.18 -17.09 5.61
C CYS A 73 -2.43 -16.22 5.52
N ASP A 74 -3.46 -16.47 6.33
CA ASP A 74 -4.73 -15.75 6.26
C ASP A 74 -4.58 -14.29 6.73
N ILE A 75 -3.77 -14.08 7.75
CA ILE A 75 -3.41 -12.73 8.22
C ILE A 75 -2.57 -12.02 7.15
N TRP A 76 -1.59 -12.74 6.57
CA TRP A 76 -0.74 -12.17 5.52
C TRP A 76 -1.54 -11.83 4.26
N LEU A 77 -2.51 -12.64 3.84
CA LEU A 77 -3.38 -12.35 2.70
C LEU A 77 -4.18 -11.06 2.89
N LYS A 78 -4.65 -10.78 4.11
CA LYS A 78 -5.31 -9.49 4.43
C LYS A 78 -4.34 -8.32 4.28
N TYR A 79 -3.14 -8.47 4.81
CA TYR A 79 -2.06 -7.49 4.66
C TYR A 79 -1.66 -7.31 3.18
N ALA A 80 -1.43 -8.41 2.47
CA ALA A 80 -1.06 -8.42 1.05
C ALA A 80 -2.07 -7.64 0.20
N GLY A 81 -3.34 -7.81 0.52
CA GLY A 81 -4.41 -7.06 -0.09
C GLY A 81 -4.29 -5.55 0.11
N GLN A 82 -3.91 -5.09 1.30
CA GLN A 82 -3.72 -3.66 1.59
C GLN A 82 -2.43 -3.09 0.97
N GLN A 83 -1.39 -3.91 0.86
CA GLN A 83 -0.07 -3.51 0.34
C GLN A 83 0.05 -3.65 -1.19
N LYS A 84 -1.04 -3.97 -1.89
CA LYS A 84 -1.07 -4.15 -3.35
C LYS A 84 -0.10 -5.23 -3.85
N VAL A 85 0.03 -6.30 -3.10
CA VAL A 85 0.73 -7.50 -3.56
C VAL A 85 0.04 -8.02 -4.82
N HIS A 86 0.83 -8.54 -5.77
CA HIS A 86 0.34 -9.00 -7.07
C HIS A 86 -0.80 -10.02 -6.93
N GLN A 87 -1.87 -9.81 -7.69
CA GLN A 87 -3.11 -10.58 -7.53
C GLN A 87 -2.93 -12.09 -7.79
N ALA A 88 -2.04 -12.47 -8.70
CA ALA A 88 -1.71 -13.89 -8.93
C ALA A 88 -1.18 -14.57 -7.67
N ILE A 89 -0.33 -13.89 -6.89
CA ILE A 89 0.20 -14.42 -5.62
C ILE A 89 -0.93 -14.60 -4.60
N ILE A 90 -1.79 -13.59 -4.47
CA ILE A 90 -2.95 -13.64 -3.55
C ILE A 90 -3.87 -14.81 -3.95
N SER A 91 -4.16 -14.96 -5.24
CA SER A 91 -4.98 -16.05 -5.76
C SER A 91 -4.36 -17.42 -5.49
N TYR A 92 -3.09 -17.57 -5.81
CA TYR A 92 -2.35 -18.82 -5.59
C TYR A 92 -2.35 -19.23 -4.12
N LEU A 93 -1.97 -18.33 -3.21
CA LEU A 93 -1.89 -18.62 -1.79
C LEU A 93 -3.26 -18.77 -1.11
N SER A 94 -4.32 -18.22 -1.70
CA SER A 94 -5.68 -18.47 -1.21
C SER A 94 -6.09 -19.93 -1.34
N VAL A 95 -5.55 -20.65 -2.33
CA VAL A 95 -5.80 -22.09 -2.55
C VAL A 95 -4.73 -22.93 -1.89
N LYS A 96 -3.47 -22.59 -2.09
CA LYS A 96 -2.29 -23.36 -1.65
C LYS A 96 -1.61 -22.70 -0.46
N LYS A 97 -2.34 -22.53 0.65
CA LYS A 97 -1.86 -21.87 1.87
C LYS A 97 -0.58 -22.50 2.44
N ASN A 98 -0.40 -23.80 2.25
CA ASN A 98 0.78 -24.52 2.73
C ASN A 98 2.08 -24.05 2.05
N ASN A 99 1.98 -23.45 0.86
CA ASN A 99 3.12 -22.93 0.13
C ASN A 99 3.52 -21.51 0.55
N PHE A 100 2.81 -20.92 1.52
CA PHE A 100 3.10 -19.56 2.01
C PHE A 100 4.43 -19.47 2.75
N TYR A 101 4.71 -20.47 3.59
CA TYR A 101 5.89 -20.46 4.44
C TYR A 101 6.45 -21.87 4.61
N ALA A 102 7.72 -22.02 4.32
CA ALA A 102 8.45 -23.25 4.55
C ALA A 102 9.91 -22.92 4.88
N VAL A 103 10.51 -23.65 5.82
CA VAL A 103 11.95 -23.60 6.10
C VAL A 103 12.40 -25.04 6.30
N GLU A 104 13.18 -25.54 5.36
CA GLU A 104 13.67 -26.90 5.34
C GLU A 104 15.20 -26.89 5.34
N ASN A 105 15.79 -27.67 6.24
CA ASN A 105 17.22 -27.90 6.29
C ASN A 105 17.48 -29.33 5.82
N THR A 106 18.04 -29.48 4.65
CA THR A 106 18.40 -30.80 4.06
C THR A 106 19.92 -30.94 3.98
N VAL A 107 20.36 -32.11 3.56
CA VAL A 107 21.81 -32.38 3.32
C VAL A 107 22.33 -31.52 2.17
N ASP A 108 21.47 -31.23 1.20
CA ASP A 108 21.81 -30.47 -0.02
C ASP A 108 21.73 -28.95 0.18
N GLY A 109 21.22 -28.49 1.32
CA GLY A 109 21.16 -27.05 1.60
C GLY A 109 19.95 -26.63 2.42
N LYS A 110 19.73 -25.32 2.46
CA LYS A 110 18.56 -24.71 3.09
C LYS A 110 17.59 -24.28 2.02
N PHE A 111 16.40 -24.81 2.08
CA PHE A 111 15.29 -24.40 1.21
C PHE A 111 14.27 -23.64 2.02
N PHE A 112 13.82 -22.51 1.51
CA PHE A 112 12.86 -21.70 2.24
C PHE A 112 11.94 -20.90 1.33
N VAL A 113 10.72 -20.70 1.83
CA VAL A 113 9.74 -19.77 1.30
C VAL A 113 9.30 -18.88 2.45
N THR A 114 9.27 -17.58 2.23
CA THR A 114 8.93 -16.62 3.27
C THR A 114 7.96 -15.56 2.76
N ALA A 115 7.25 -14.88 3.66
CA ALA A 115 6.41 -13.74 3.34
C ALA A 115 7.17 -12.65 2.55
N ARG A 116 8.44 -12.41 2.90
CA ARG A 116 9.29 -11.45 2.18
C ARG A 116 9.59 -11.91 0.75
N GLY A 117 9.88 -13.20 0.55
CA GLY A 117 10.08 -13.74 -0.80
C GLY A 117 8.87 -13.50 -1.70
N TRP A 118 7.66 -13.71 -1.18
CA TRP A 118 6.42 -13.41 -1.90
C TRP A 118 6.23 -11.92 -2.21
N GLU A 119 6.58 -11.02 -1.29
CA GLU A 119 6.50 -9.59 -1.53
C GLU A 119 7.51 -9.11 -2.58
N ASP A 120 8.76 -9.60 -2.51
CA ASP A 120 9.80 -9.23 -3.45
C ASP A 120 9.48 -9.78 -4.84
N LEU A 121 9.00 -11.03 -4.94
CA LEU A 121 8.46 -11.60 -6.18
C LEU A 121 7.30 -10.75 -6.74
N SER A 122 6.39 -10.29 -5.89
CA SER A 122 5.29 -9.42 -6.31
C SER A 122 5.78 -8.14 -6.99
N ARG A 123 6.79 -7.49 -6.43
CA ARG A 123 7.39 -6.27 -7.01
C ARG A 123 8.04 -6.55 -8.37
N LEU A 124 8.67 -7.71 -8.49
CA LEU A 124 9.26 -8.16 -9.75
C LEU A 124 8.17 -8.39 -10.80
N LEU A 125 7.13 -9.17 -10.49
CA LEU A 125 6.01 -9.45 -11.40
C LEU A 125 5.39 -8.16 -11.94
N GLN A 126 5.05 -7.22 -11.05
CA GLN A 126 4.50 -5.92 -11.43
C GLN A 126 5.41 -5.10 -12.33
N SER A 127 6.73 -5.24 -12.17
CA SER A 127 7.71 -4.54 -12.99
C SER A 127 7.84 -5.18 -14.36
N TYR A 128 7.86 -6.51 -14.42
CA TYR A 128 8.01 -7.28 -15.66
C TYR A 128 6.76 -7.19 -16.54
N GLU A 129 5.58 -7.21 -15.94
CA GLU A 129 4.33 -6.95 -16.67
C GLU A 129 4.31 -5.58 -17.36
N LYS A 130 4.75 -4.52 -16.66
CA LYS A 130 4.86 -3.18 -17.24
C LYS A 130 5.85 -3.10 -18.41
N LEU A 131 6.86 -3.95 -18.39
CA LEU A 131 7.90 -4.03 -19.44
C LEU A 131 7.55 -5.04 -20.53
N GLY A 132 6.49 -5.83 -20.37
CA GLY A 132 6.12 -6.91 -21.30
C GLY A 132 7.12 -8.06 -21.31
N ILE A 133 7.81 -8.32 -20.19
CA ILE A 133 8.82 -9.38 -20.06
C ILE A 133 8.18 -10.60 -19.44
N GLY A 134 8.38 -11.78 -20.05
CA GLY A 134 7.91 -13.04 -19.52
C GLY A 134 8.65 -13.47 -18.25
N ILE A 135 7.99 -14.26 -17.42
CA ILE A 135 8.55 -14.82 -16.18
C ILE A 135 8.92 -16.28 -16.40
N SER A 136 10.17 -16.66 -16.06
CA SER A 136 10.64 -18.04 -16.06
C SER A 136 10.58 -18.67 -14.67
N GLU A 137 10.67 -20.00 -14.61
CA GLU A 137 10.72 -20.77 -13.37
C GLU A 137 11.97 -20.40 -12.56
N GLU A 138 13.14 -20.34 -13.21
CA GLU A 138 14.41 -20.01 -12.57
C GLU A 138 14.37 -18.64 -11.90
N LEU A 139 13.68 -17.67 -12.52
CA LEU A 139 13.51 -16.35 -11.93
C LEU A 139 12.66 -16.39 -10.67
N VAL A 140 11.63 -17.23 -10.63
CA VAL A 140 10.80 -17.41 -9.44
C VAL A 140 11.59 -18.09 -8.32
N GLU A 141 12.47 -19.03 -8.64
CA GLU A 141 13.34 -19.73 -7.68
C GLU A 141 14.30 -18.77 -6.95
N GLU A 142 14.71 -17.68 -7.57
CA GLU A 142 15.52 -16.67 -6.89
C GLU A 142 14.84 -16.07 -5.65
N PHE A 143 13.50 -16.04 -5.63
CA PHE A 143 12.69 -15.49 -4.55
C PHE A 143 12.09 -16.56 -3.63
N LEU A 144 11.67 -17.68 -4.23
CA LEU A 144 11.07 -18.83 -3.55
C LEU A 144 12.06 -20.00 -3.60
N GLN A 145 13.02 -20.04 -2.69
CA GLN A 145 14.12 -20.99 -2.68
C GLN A 145 13.69 -22.41 -2.27
N LYS A 146 12.52 -22.83 -2.72
CA LYS A 146 12.00 -24.20 -2.71
C LYS A 146 11.50 -24.52 -4.10
N GLU A 147 12.30 -25.26 -4.86
CA GLU A 147 12.08 -25.60 -6.28
C GLU A 147 10.63 -26.02 -6.58
N GLU A 148 10.10 -26.93 -5.75
CA GLU A 148 8.73 -27.43 -5.91
C GLU A 148 7.66 -26.33 -5.86
N THR A 149 7.82 -25.38 -4.93
CA THR A 149 6.90 -24.24 -4.78
C THR A 149 7.09 -23.24 -5.91
N ALA A 150 8.33 -22.99 -6.32
CA ALA A 150 8.66 -22.07 -7.41
C ALA A 150 8.09 -22.56 -8.74
N ARG A 151 8.29 -23.83 -9.07
CA ARG A 151 7.75 -24.49 -10.28
C ARG A 151 6.23 -24.45 -10.30
N ASP A 152 5.61 -24.82 -9.19
CA ASP A 152 4.14 -24.83 -9.07
C ASP A 152 3.52 -23.43 -9.22
N PHE A 153 4.15 -22.42 -8.62
CA PHE A 153 3.72 -21.03 -8.79
C PHE A 153 3.98 -20.52 -10.21
N ALA A 154 5.13 -20.80 -10.82
CA ALA A 154 5.43 -20.39 -12.19
C ALA A 154 4.42 -20.96 -13.18
N GLY A 155 4.07 -22.25 -13.06
CA GLY A 155 3.01 -22.88 -13.86
C GLY A 155 1.65 -22.23 -13.66
N PHE A 156 1.28 -21.95 -12.41
CA PHE A 156 0.05 -21.24 -12.10
C PHE A 156 0.04 -19.83 -12.72
N TYR A 157 1.14 -19.09 -12.63
CA TYR A 157 1.25 -17.73 -13.16
C TYR A 157 1.10 -17.68 -14.68
N GLN A 158 1.70 -18.63 -15.40
CA GLN A 158 1.53 -18.75 -16.86
C GLN A 158 0.06 -18.96 -17.24
N LEU A 159 -0.64 -19.86 -16.55
CA LEU A 159 -2.07 -20.07 -16.77
C LEU A 159 -2.89 -18.83 -16.41
N TYR A 160 -2.58 -18.18 -15.29
CA TYR A 160 -3.23 -16.96 -14.83
C TYR A 160 -3.14 -15.84 -15.88
N THR A 161 -1.95 -15.61 -16.44
CA THR A 161 -1.72 -14.60 -17.49
C THR A 161 -2.48 -14.96 -18.77
N LYS A 162 -2.38 -16.23 -19.22
CA LYS A 162 -3.07 -16.72 -20.40
C LYS A 162 -4.61 -16.53 -20.29
N TYR A 163 -5.19 -16.91 -19.15
CA TYR A 163 -6.64 -16.72 -18.96
C TYR A 163 -7.02 -15.24 -18.88
N GLY A 164 -6.14 -14.37 -18.36
CA GLY A 164 -6.35 -12.93 -18.38
C GLY A 164 -6.50 -12.37 -19.78
N GLU A 165 -5.69 -12.84 -20.71
CA GLU A 165 -5.74 -12.50 -22.15
C GLU A 165 -6.94 -13.15 -22.84
N ASP A 166 -7.13 -14.47 -22.68
CA ASP A 166 -8.18 -15.23 -23.32
C ASP A 166 -9.58 -14.73 -22.95
N TYR A 167 -9.80 -14.28 -21.71
CA TYR A 167 -11.09 -13.77 -21.24
C TYR A 167 -11.28 -12.27 -21.40
N GLU A 168 -10.23 -11.52 -21.75
CA GLU A 168 -10.31 -10.06 -21.94
C GLU A 168 -10.97 -9.33 -20.75
N ILE A 169 -10.56 -9.66 -19.52
CA ILE A 169 -11.18 -9.17 -18.28
C ILE A 169 -11.39 -7.63 -18.25
N PRO A 170 -10.42 -6.79 -18.67
CA PRO A 170 -10.64 -5.34 -18.73
C PRO A 170 -11.83 -4.95 -19.64
N SER A 171 -12.00 -5.65 -20.76
CA SER A 171 -13.10 -5.40 -21.71
C SER A 171 -14.45 -5.83 -21.15
N ILE A 172 -14.50 -6.92 -20.38
CA ILE A 172 -15.70 -7.35 -19.64
C ILE A 172 -16.12 -6.27 -18.64
N LEU A 173 -15.20 -5.80 -17.80
CA LEU A 173 -15.51 -4.84 -16.73
C LEU A 173 -15.85 -3.44 -17.25
N SER A 174 -15.28 -3.04 -18.39
CA SER A 174 -15.62 -1.75 -19.02
C SER A 174 -16.93 -1.78 -19.84
N GLY A 175 -17.54 -2.96 -20.00
CA GLY A 175 -18.74 -3.13 -20.80
C GLY A 175 -18.51 -2.97 -22.31
N ASN A 176 -17.26 -3.04 -22.77
CA ASN A 176 -16.91 -2.85 -24.19
C ASN A 176 -17.05 -4.12 -25.03
N LEU A 177 -17.34 -5.26 -24.40
CA LEU A 177 -17.62 -6.52 -25.11
C LEU A 177 -19.02 -6.54 -25.70
N SER A 178 -19.13 -7.04 -26.94
CA SER A 178 -20.46 -7.33 -27.51
C SER A 178 -21.15 -8.45 -26.73
N ARG A 179 -22.50 -8.47 -26.75
CA ARG A 179 -23.27 -9.53 -26.09
C ARG A 179 -22.90 -10.92 -26.56
N GLU A 180 -22.59 -11.08 -27.85
CA GLU A 180 -22.21 -12.35 -28.46
C GLU A 180 -20.85 -12.83 -27.90
N ASN A 181 -19.86 -11.93 -27.82
CA ASN A 181 -18.55 -12.24 -27.26
C ASN A 181 -18.63 -12.55 -25.76
N LEU A 182 -19.45 -11.82 -25.00
CA LEU A 182 -19.65 -12.10 -23.59
C LEU A 182 -20.26 -13.50 -23.39
N ALA A 183 -21.29 -13.87 -24.15
CA ALA A 183 -21.90 -15.21 -24.10
C ALA A 183 -20.91 -16.32 -24.48
N LEU A 184 -19.97 -16.04 -25.40
CA LEU A 184 -18.89 -16.97 -25.75
C LEU A 184 -17.95 -17.17 -24.56
N LYS A 185 -17.53 -16.11 -23.91
CA LYS A 185 -16.65 -16.18 -22.73
C LYS A 185 -17.35 -16.87 -21.54
N GLU A 186 -18.65 -16.62 -21.33
CA GLU A 186 -19.46 -17.32 -20.34
C GLU A 186 -19.49 -18.83 -20.60
N LYS A 187 -19.68 -19.24 -21.86
CA LYS A 187 -19.66 -20.65 -22.26
C LYS A 187 -18.27 -21.26 -22.05
N MET A 188 -17.20 -20.57 -22.45
CA MET A 188 -15.83 -21.03 -22.20
C MET A 188 -15.59 -21.28 -20.71
N ALA A 189 -16.01 -20.36 -19.85
CA ALA A 189 -15.88 -20.51 -18.40
C ALA A 189 -16.74 -21.67 -17.85
N ALA A 190 -17.94 -21.89 -18.39
CA ALA A 190 -18.79 -22.99 -17.98
C ALA A 190 -18.22 -24.36 -18.34
N ASP A 191 -17.61 -24.46 -19.52
CA ASP A 191 -16.98 -25.69 -20.01
C ASP A 191 -15.56 -25.91 -19.49
N GLY A 192 -14.95 -24.86 -18.89
CA GLY A 192 -13.58 -24.87 -18.38
C GLY A 192 -13.36 -25.77 -17.15
N ALA A 193 -12.11 -26.20 -16.93
CA ALA A 193 -11.70 -26.93 -15.74
C ALA A 193 -11.85 -26.08 -14.48
N PHE A 194 -11.82 -26.72 -13.31
CA PHE A 194 -11.95 -26.01 -12.02
C PHE A 194 -10.88 -24.92 -11.85
N GLU A 195 -9.64 -25.23 -12.21
CA GLU A 195 -8.48 -24.33 -12.12
C GLU A 195 -8.68 -23.09 -13.01
N GLU A 196 -9.20 -23.26 -14.21
CA GLU A 196 -9.53 -22.17 -15.13
C GLU A 196 -10.62 -21.26 -14.57
N ARG A 197 -11.75 -21.84 -14.18
CA ARG A 197 -12.85 -21.09 -13.55
C ARG A 197 -12.39 -20.31 -12.31
N PHE A 198 -11.58 -20.95 -11.49
CA PHE A 198 -11.02 -20.32 -10.29
C PHE A 198 -10.10 -19.15 -10.65
N ALA A 199 -9.21 -19.32 -11.65
CA ALA A 199 -8.34 -18.25 -12.12
C ALA A 199 -9.13 -17.07 -12.67
N VAL A 200 -10.15 -17.31 -13.50
CA VAL A 200 -11.01 -16.28 -14.09
C VAL A 200 -11.77 -15.51 -13.01
N VAL A 201 -12.35 -16.19 -12.02
CA VAL A 201 -13.03 -15.52 -10.90
C VAL A 201 -12.06 -14.62 -10.12
N ASN A 202 -10.84 -15.10 -9.84
CA ASN A 202 -9.85 -14.30 -9.14
C ASN A 202 -9.34 -13.12 -9.99
N LEU A 203 -9.21 -13.28 -11.29
CA LEU A 203 -8.89 -12.19 -12.22
C LEU A 203 -9.96 -11.09 -12.17
N ILE A 204 -11.24 -11.47 -12.25
CA ILE A 204 -12.35 -10.53 -12.14
C ILE A 204 -12.37 -9.83 -10.78
N LEU A 205 -12.23 -10.58 -9.69
CA LEU A 205 -12.19 -10.01 -8.33
C LEU A 205 -11.01 -9.06 -8.14
N GLY A 206 -9.84 -9.41 -8.69
CA GLY A 206 -8.64 -8.55 -8.67
C GLY A 206 -8.88 -7.23 -9.39
N ALA A 207 -9.41 -7.29 -10.60
CA ALA A 207 -9.69 -6.11 -11.40
C ALA A 207 -10.83 -5.24 -10.81
N LEU A 208 -11.86 -5.85 -10.23
CA LEU A 208 -12.92 -5.13 -9.50
C LEU A 208 -12.35 -4.43 -8.27
N ARG A 209 -11.46 -5.09 -7.55
CA ARG A 209 -10.80 -4.50 -6.40
C ARG A 209 -9.96 -3.29 -6.79
N GLU A 210 -9.19 -3.37 -7.88
CA GLU A 210 -8.40 -2.25 -8.39
C GLU A 210 -9.31 -1.05 -8.70
N LYS A 211 -10.44 -1.30 -9.38
CA LYS A 211 -11.44 -0.25 -9.66
C LYS A 211 -12.07 0.34 -8.41
N ALA A 212 -12.39 -0.48 -7.42
CA ALA A 212 -12.91 0.00 -6.14
C ALA A 212 -11.87 0.84 -5.37
N GLU A 213 -10.59 0.48 -5.44
CA GLU A 213 -9.51 1.27 -4.85
C GLU A 213 -9.30 2.61 -5.58
N GLU A 214 -9.35 2.63 -6.92
CA GLU A 214 -9.32 3.86 -7.73
C GLU A 214 -10.46 4.80 -7.34
N TYR A 215 -11.67 4.25 -7.25
CA TYR A 215 -12.85 5.01 -6.81
C TYR A 215 -12.69 5.58 -5.40
N GLY A 216 -12.30 4.75 -4.43
CA GLY A 216 -12.09 5.21 -3.06
C GLY A 216 -11.00 6.29 -2.93
N GLN A 217 -9.95 6.22 -3.78
CA GLN A 217 -8.92 7.26 -3.84
C GLN A 217 -9.49 8.57 -4.41
N ALA A 218 -10.29 8.49 -5.48
CA ALA A 218 -10.92 9.65 -6.08
C ALA A 218 -11.92 10.31 -5.12
N ASP A 219 -12.73 9.52 -4.44
CA ASP A 219 -13.72 10.01 -3.46
C ASP A 219 -13.02 10.76 -2.31
N HIS A 220 -11.98 10.17 -1.74
CA HIS A 220 -11.21 10.84 -0.69
C HIS A 220 -10.50 12.12 -1.15
N GLN A 221 -9.99 12.15 -2.40
CA GLN A 221 -9.45 13.39 -2.97
C GLN A 221 -10.51 14.49 -3.10
N LEU A 222 -11.74 14.11 -3.45
CA LEU A 222 -12.86 15.04 -3.52
C LEU A 222 -13.23 15.58 -2.13
N GLU A 223 -13.23 14.74 -1.10
CA GLU A 223 -13.46 15.18 0.29
C GLU A 223 -12.43 16.23 0.74
N VAL A 224 -11.13 15.95 0.52
CA VAL A 224 -10.06 16.91 0.87
C VAL A 224 -10.22 18.23 0.13
N LEU A 225 -10.53 18.18 -1.17
CA LEU A 225 -10.80 19.38 -1.98
C LEU A 225 -12.01 20.15 -1.46
N TYR A 226 -13.08 19.46 -1.12
CA TYR A 226 -14.31 20.05 -0.61
C TYR A 226 -14.06 20.79 0.72
N GLU A 227 -13.33 20.18 1.65
CA GLU A 227 -12.95 20.84 2.91
C GLU A 227 -12.11 22.09 2.68
N MET A 228 -11.14 22.04 1.77
CA MET A 228 -10.35 23.20 1.39
C MET A 228 -11.20 24.32 0.81
N LEU A 229 -12.20 23.99 -0.02
CA LEU A 229 -13.12 24.97 -0.59
C LEU A 229 -14.07 25.59 0.45
N LEU A 230 -14.55 24.82 1.41
CA LEU A 230 -15.32 25.35 2.53
C LEU A 230 -14.50 26.34 3.34
N HIS A 231 -13.24 26.04 3.60
CA HIS A 231 -12.32 26.96 4.29
C HIS A 231 -12.09 28.23 3.46
N LEU A 232 -11.80 28.11 2.18
CA LEU A 232 -11.68 29.24 1.26
C LEU A 232 -12.94 30.09 1.23
N ARG A 233 -14.14 29.49 1.13
CA ARG A 233 -15.43 30.21 1.18
C ARG A 233 -15.58 31.01 2.46
N THR A 234 -15.15 30.50 3.58
CA THR A 234 -15.20 31.18 4.87
C THR A 234 -14.27 32.40 4.89
N GLN A 235 -13.06 32.26 4.34
CA GLN A 235 -12.11 33.37 4.22
C GLN A 235 -12.61 34.43 3.25
N VAL A 236 -13.16 34.06 2.10
CA VAL A 236 -13.75 35.01 1.13
C VAL A 236 -14.89 35.82 1.77
N ARG A 237 -15.75 35.16 2.57
CA ARG A 237 -16.84 35.90 3.28
C ARG A 237 -16.31 36.86 4.31
N LYS A 238 -15.29 36.52 5.08
CA LYS A 238 -14.66 37.42 6.04
C LYS A 238 -13.99 38.61 5.35
N ASN A 239 -13.29 38.38 4.25
CA ASN A 239 -12.56 39.42 3.54
C ASN A 239 -13.46 40.28 2.61
N ALA A 240 -14.69 39.82 2.33
CA ALA A 240 -15.68 40.61 1.59
C ALA A 240 -16.04 41.91 2.32
N GLU A 241 -15.92 41.94 3.66
CA GLU A 241 -16.10 43.14 4.50
C GLU A 241 -14.87 44.08 4.43
N GLU A 242 -13.69 43.59 3.99
CA GLU A 242 -12.42 44.33 3.94
C GLU A 242 -11.99 44.77 2.53
N GLU A 243 -12.84 44.65 1.51
CA GLU A 243 -12.54 44.98 0.08
C GLU A 243 -11.34 44.24 -0.54
N LYS A 244 -10.82 43.20 0.12
CA LYS A 244 -9.73 42.33 -0.42
C LYS A 244 -10.29 41.15 -1.21
N LEU A 245 -10.93 41.43 -2.31
CA LEU A 245 -11.45 40.38 -3.20
C LEU A 245 -10.60 40.30 -4.47
N GLY A 246 -9.92 39.21 -4.70
CA GLY A 246 -9.15 39.03 -5.92
C GLY A 246 -8.35 37.74 -5.99
N ILE A 247 -7.62 37.57 -7.08
CA ILE A 247 -6.69 36.46 -7.32
C ILE A 247 -5.63 36.40 -6.20
N SER A 248 -5.21 37.54 -5.66
CA SER A 248 -4.27 37.63 -4.53
C SER A 248 -4.74 36.85 -3.30
N LEU A 249 -6.03 36.92 -2.95
CA LEU A 249 -6.59 36.15 -1.82
C LEU A 249 -6.49 34.63 -2.06
N LEU A 250 -6.73 34.20 -3.31
CA LEU A 250 -6.59 32.78 -3.66
C LEU A 250 -5.13 32.31 -3.59
N GLU A 251 -4.19 33.16 -3.97
CA GLU A 251 -2.76 32.87 -3.86
C GLU A 251 -2.29 32.81 -2.41
N GLU A 252 -2.73 33.75 -1.58
CA GLU A 252 -2.47 33.75 -0.13
C GLU A 252 -3.04 32.48 0.51
N PHE A 253 -4.26 32.10 0.17
CA PHE A 253 -4.88 30.85 0.66
C PHE A 253 -4.07 29.61 0.27
N VAL A 254 -3.67 29.47 -0.98
CA VAL A 254 -2.86 28.34 -1.44
C VAL A 254 -1.53 28.28 -0.70
N GLN A 255 -0.88 29.43 -0.50
CA GLN A 255 0.38 29.52 0.24
C GLN A 255 0.21 29.12 1.72
N GLU A 256 -0.91 29.51 2.35
CA GLU A 256 -1.26 29.10 3.71
C GLU A 256 -1.45 27.57 3.82
N GLN A 257 -2.17 26.97 2.86
CA GLN A 257 -2.38 25.52 2.83
C GLN A 257 -1.05 24.76 2.64
N GLU A 258 -0.14 25.26 1.80
CA GLU A 258 1.20 24.67 1.64
C GLU A 258 2.03 24.74 2.91
N ASN A 259 2.06 25.88 3.56
CA ASN A 259 2.78 26.05 4.81
C ASN A 259 2.21 25.12 5.91
N SER A 260 0.88 25.04 6.00
CA SER A 260 0.20 24.12 6.93
C SER A 260 0.56 22.66 6.65
N LEU A 261 0.57 22.26 5.37
CA LEU A 261 0.97 20.90 4.96
C LEU A 261 2.41 20.60 5.33
N GLN A 262 3.34 21.51 5.07
CA GLN A 262 4.75 21.34 5.44
C GLN A 262 4.94 21.15 6.94
N ILE A 263 4.18 21.90 7.77
CA ILE A 263 4.22 21.76 9.23
C ILE A 263 3.69 20.38 9.64
N LYS A 264 2.55 19.94 9.07
CA LYS A 264 1.97 18.63 9.37
C LYS A 264 2.92 17.47 9.01
N VAL A 265 3.58 17.56 7.85
CA VAL A 265 4.57 16.58 7.40
C VAL A 265 5.79 16.57 8.32
N LYS A 266 6.35 17.73 8.64
CA LYS A 266 7.52 17.86 9.52
C LYS A 266 7.26 17.35 10.94
N MET A 267 6.02 17.47 11.41
CA MET A 267 5.58 17.01 12.72
C MET A 267 5.07 15.56 12.71
N GLU A 268 5.11 14.88 11.56
CA GLU A 268 4.58 13.51 11.38
C GLU A 268 3.11 13.36 11.81
N LEU A 269 2.30 14.41 11.63
CA LEU A 269 0.89 14.45 12.04
C LEU A 269 -0.05 13.77 11.03
N ILE A 270 0.42 13.54 9.81
CA ILE A 270 -0.36 12.95 8.72
C ILE A 270 0.40 11.79 8.07
N SER A 271 -0.34 10.84 7.52
CA SER A 271 0.25 9.73 6.77
C SER A 271 0.78 10.19 5.40
N VAL A 272 1.73 9.43 4.82
CA VAL A 272 2.25 9.68 3.46
C VAL A 272 1.11 9.71 2.42
N ARG A 273 0.08 8.89 2.62
CA ARG A 273 -1.09 8.83 1.75
C ARG A 273 -1.91 10.12 1.84
N GLU A 274 -2.17 10.60 3.03
CA GLU A 274 -2.89 11.86 3.30
C GLU A 274 -2.12 13.07 2.77
N GLN A 275 -0.79 13.09 2.96
CA GLN A 275 0.08 14.11 2.36
C GLN A 275 -0.14 14.20 0.86
N LYS A 276 -0.13 13.06 0.15
CA LYS A 276 -0.30 13.02 -1.30
C LYS A 276 -1.68 13.55 -1.75
N TYR A 277 -2.72 13.31 -0.98
CA TYR A 277 -4.05 13.87 -1.26
C TYR A 277 -4.07 15.39 -1.11
N GLN A 278 -3.51 15.92 -0.02
CA GLN A 278 -3.43 17.36 0.21
C GLN A 278 -2.56 18.06 -0.85
N GLU A 279 -1.41 17.48 -1.22
CA GLU A 279 -0.58 17.99 -2.33
C GLU A 279 -1.34 18.03 -3.66
N THR A 280 -2.12 17.01 -3.96
CA THR A 280 -2.92 16.94 -5.18
C THR A 280 -4.02 18.01 -5.18
N ALA A 281 -4.69 18.22 -4.05
CA ALA A 281 -5.70 19.26 -3.88
C ALA A 281 -5.11 20.67 -4.08
N ILE A 282 -3.99 20.96 -3.43
CA ILE A 282 -3.25 22.23 -3.55
C ILE A 282 -2.82 22.47 -5.01
N ARG A 283 -2.29 21.46 -5.68
CA ARG A 283 -1.89 21.55 -7.09
C ARG A 283 -3.08 21.89 -7.99
N ARG A 284 -4.22 21.24 -7.81
CA ARG A 284 -5.45 21.55 -8.56
C ARG A 284 -5.91 23.00 -8.34
N LEU A 285 -5.89 23.49 -7.10
CA LEU A 285 -6.21 24.90 -6.82
C LEU A 285 -5.25 25.85 -7.55
N ARG A 286 -3.96 25.58 -7.58
CA ARG A 286 -2.99 26.35 -8.37
C ARG A 286 -3.28 26.37 -9.87
N GLU A 287 -3.63 25.22 -10.42
CA GLU A 287 -4.00 25.10 -11.84
C GLU A 287 -5.21 25.97 -12.16
N TYR A 288 -6.22 26.02 -11.29
CA TYR A 288 -7.38 26.91 -11.45
C TYR A 288 -7.00 28.39 -11.36
N ILE A 289 -6.12 28.78 -10.44
CA ILE A 289 -5.62 30.17 -10.33
C ILE A 289 -4.88 30.57 -11.62
N LEU A 290 -4.00 29.70 -12.13
CA LEU A 290 -3.27 29.96 -13.38
C LEU A 290 -4.19 30.09 -14.58
N THR A 291 -5.24 29.26 -14.65
CA THR A 291 -6.26 29.35 -15.72
C THR A 291 -7.06 30.64 -15.61
N ALA A 292 -7.49 31.02 -14.40
CA ALA A 292 -8.19 32.26 -14.13
C ALA A 292 -7.35 33.51 -14.53
N LYS A 293 -6.05 33.50 -14.23
CA LYS A 293 -5.12 34.56 -14.66
C LYS A 293 -5.00 34.67 -16.19
N LYS A 294 -4.90 33.54 -16.89
CA LYS A 294 -4.79 33.50 -18.35
C LYS A 294 -6.04 34.03 -19.05
N GLU A 295 -7.20 33.81 -18.49
CA GLU A 295 -8.50 34.21 -19.05
C GLU A 295 -8.91 35.64 -18.70
N HIS A 296 -8.03 36.46 -18.14
CA HIS A 296 -8.30 37.86 -17.75
C HIS A 296 -9.58 38.04 -16.93
N VAL A 297 -9.79 37.15 -15.95
CA VAL A 297 -10.97 37.22 -15.07
C VAL A 297 -10.90 38.49 -14.23
N ARG A 298 -11.79 39.48 -14.55
CA ARG A 298 -11.79 40.83 -13.99
C ARG A 298 -12.22 40.91 -12.50
N SER A 299 -12.78 39.86 -11.92
CA SER A 299 -13.16 39.85 -10.52
C SER A 299 -13.02 38.48 -9.89
N ALA A 300 -12.67 38.43 -8.59
CA ALA A 300 -12.59 37.20 -7.83
C ALA A 300 -13.93 36.44 -7.74
N GLU A 301 -15.07 37.16 -7.81
CA GLU A 301 -16.40 36.56 -7.87
C GLU A 301 -16.59 35.68 -9.11
N ASN A 302 -16.10 36.13 -10.28
CA ASN A 302 -16.20 35.32 -11.50
C ASN A 302 -15.26 34.12 -11.47
N GLY A 303 -14.07 34.27 -10.89
CA GLY A 303 -13.15 33.17 -10.64
C GLY A 303 -13.73 32.15 -9.67
N PHE A 304 -14.27 32.60 -8.55
CA PHE A 304 -14.91 31.75 -7.56
C PHE A 304 -16.16 31.03 -8.09
N LYS A 305 -17.05 31.74 -8.81
CA LYS A 305 -18.22 31.10 -9.44
C LYS A 305 -17.82 30.05 -10.48
N ARG A 306 -16.72 30.26 -11.18
CA ARG A 306 -16.22 29.32 -12.17
C ARG A 306 -15.59 28.08 -11.52
N ILE A 307 -14.80 28.28 -10.46
CA ILE A 307 -14.25 27.21 -9.62
C ILE A 307 -15.40 26.42 -8.99
N SER A 308 -16.36 27.07 -8.36
CA SER A 308 -17.55 26.44 -7.75
C SER A 308 -18.35 25.62 -8.77
N LYS A 309 -18.60 26.14 -10.00
CA LYS A 309 -19.27 25.39 -11.07
C LYS A 309 -18.52 24.16 -11.56
N CYS A 310 -17.19 24.21 -11.59
CA CYS A 310 -16.39 23.01 -11.95
C CYS A 310 -16.54 21.93 -10.88
N PHE A 311 -16.55 22.33 -9.61
CA PHE A 311 -16.71 21.39 -8.49
C PHE A 311 -18.14 20.89 -8.33
N GLU A 312 -19.15 21.72 -8.62
CA GLU A 312 -20.54 21.26 -8.70
C GLU A 312 -20.73 20.20 -9.79
N LYS A 313 -20.03 20.32 -10.92
CA LYS A 313 -20.05 19.26 -11.97
C LYS A 313 -19.36 17.98 -11.53
N GLU A 314 -18.27 18.06 -10.77
CA GLU A 314 -17.60 16.88 -10.22
C GLU A 314 -18.42 16.25 -9.08
N ALA A 315 -19.11 17.05 -8.27
CA ALA A 315 -20.06 16.56 -7.24
C ALA A 315 -21.31 15.92 -7.83
N VAL A 316 -21.84 16.42 -8.96
CA VAL A 316 -22.96 15.82 -9.69
C VAL A 316 -22.55 14.48 -10.33
N CYS A 317 -21.30 14.29 -10.71
CA CYS A 317 -20.79 12.97 -11.09
C CYS A 317 -20.81 11.95 -9.92
N ARG A 318 -20.70 12.42 -8.68
CA ARG A 318 -20.86 11.57 -7.49
C ARG A 318 -22.27 11.01 -7.34
N ASP A 319 -23.29 11.85 -7.61
CA ASP A 319 -24.70 11.46 -7.53
C ASP A 319 -25.18 10.62 -8.73
N CYS A 320 -24.44 10.61 -9.84
CA CYS A 320 -24.71 9.76 -11.00
C CYS A 320 -24.05 8.37 -10.95
N LEU A 321 -23.16 8.13 -9.97
CA LEU A 321 -22.45 6.85 -9.78
C LEU A 321 -22.96 6.04 -8.58
N LEU A 322 -23.94 6.55 -7.85
CA LEU A 322 -24.79 5.85 -6.87
C LEU A 322 -26.12 5.47 -7.51
#